data_ab4e51037a6f3f135e5d8fd558615c0e
#
_entry.id   ab4e51037a6f3f135e5d8fd558615c0e
#
_cell.length_a   1.000
_cell.length_b   1.000
_cell.length_c   1.000
_cell.angle_alpha   90.00
_cell.angle_beta   90.00
_cell.angle_gamma   90.00
#
_symmetry.space_group_name_H-M   'P 1'
#
loop_
_entity.id
_entity.type
_entity.pdbx_description
1 polymer ?
#
loop_
_entity_poly.entity_id
_entity_poly.type
_entity_poly.pdbx_seq_one_letter_code
_entity_poly.pdbx_strand_id
1 'polypeptide(L)'
;MRLSAKSRFAVAAMIDLALRESTGPVPLNSIGQRLQISLSYLEQLFSKLRQQGLVESTRGPGGGYTLGRSVQFISVADIIRAVEGPRGLQADENSDAGEAGWQLTRELW
;
A
#
# COMPACT_ATOMS: atom_id res chain seq x y z
N MET A 1 16.61 -4.00 7.71
CA MET A 1 15.64 -2.92 7.45
C MET A 1 14.33 -3.16 8.16
N ARG A 2 13.73 -2.12 8.63
CA ARG A 2 12.46 -2.22 9.31
C ARG A 2 11.41 -1.36 8.64
N LEU A 3 10.24 -1.95 8.42
CA LEU A 3 9.09 -1.17 7.99
C LEU A 3 8.37 -0.62 9.21
N SER A 4 7.91 0.63 9.13
CA SER A 4 7.03 1.15 10.16
C SER A 4 5.71 0.39 10.11
N ALA A 5 4.92 0.51 11.18
CA ALA A 5 3.59 -0.09 11.17
C ALA A 5 2.76 0.45 10.00
N LYS A 6 2.87 1.74 9.73
CA LYS A 6 2.15 2.37 8.63
C LYS A 6 2.48 1.71 7.30
N SER A 7 3.77 1.51 7.02
CA SER A 7 4.18 0.89 5.76
C SER A 7 3.75 -0.55 5.68
N ARG A 8 3.86 -1.30 6.78
CA ARG A 8 3.44 -2.70 6.77
C ARG A 8 1.95 -2.84 6.49
N PHE A 9 1.15 -1.98 7.12
CA PHE A 9 -0.29 -2.02 6.88
C PHE A 9 -0.62 -1.63 5.44
N ALA A 10 0.10 -0.64 4.90
CA ALA A 10 -0.13 -0.22 3.52
C ALA A 10 0.22 -1.35 2.54
N VAL A 11 1.34 -2.02 2.75
CA VAL A 11 1.74 -3.13 1.88
C VAL A 11 0.71 -4.27 1.97
N ALA A 12 0.30 -4.62 3.19
CA ALA A 12 -0.69 -5.68 3.37
C ALA A 12 -2.01 -5.34 2.67
N ALA A 13 -2.46 -4.08 2.81
CA ALA A 13 -3.70 -3.66 2.18
C ALA A 13 -3.60 -3.66 0.66
N MET A 14 -2.45 -3.28 0.12
CA MET A 14 -2.25 -3.32 -1.33
C MET A 14 -2.25 -4.74 -1.86
N ILE A 15 -1.67 -5.67 -1.12
CA ILE A 15 -1.69 -7.09 -1.50
C ILE A 15 -3.13 -7.62 -1.48
N ASP A 16 -3.87 -7.30 -0.43
CA ASP A 16 -5.26 -7.73 -0.33
C ASP A 16 -6.08 -7.19 -1.51
N LEU A 17 -5.87 -5.92 -1.84
CA LEU A 17 -6.54 -5.32 -2.97
C LEU A 17 -6.19 -6.01 -4.28
N ALA A 18 -4.90 -6.26 -4.49
CA ALA A 18 -4.44 -6.90 -5.73
C ALA A 18 -5.05 -8.29 -5.90
N LEU A 19 -5.23 -9.02 -4.80
CA LEU A 19 -5.77 -10.36 -4.88
C LEU A 19 -7.28 -10.38 -5.16
N ARG A 20 -7.99 -9.29 -4.91
CA ARG A 20 -9.44 -9.28 -4.96
C ARG A 20 -10.06 -8.40 -6.02
N GLU A 21 -9.27 -7.52 -6.62
CA GLU A 21 -9.86 -6.54 -7.55
C GLU A 21 -10.38 -7.16 -8.84
N SER A 22 -10.03 -8.42 -9.13
CA SER A 22 -10.52 -9.06 -10.34
C SER A 22 -12.04 -9.21 -10.35
N THR A 23 -12.66 -9.16 -9.17
CA THR A 23 -14.13 -9.27 -9.07
C THR A 23 -14.79 -7.89 -9.01
N GLY A 24 -14.02 -6.82 -9.15
CA GLY A 24 -14.52 -5.45 -9.13
C GLY A 24 -13.88 -4.64 -8.03
N PRO A 25 -14.33 -3.40 -7.85
CA PRO A 25 -13.77 -2.56 -6.80
C PRO A 25 -13.92 -3.19 -5.42
N VAL A 26 -12.93 -2.99 -4.57
CA VAL A 26 -12.88 -3.60 -3.23
C VAL A 26 -13.13 -2.51 -2.20
N PRO A 27 -14.20 -2.64 -1.39
CA PRO A 27 -14.48 -1.65 -0.35
C PRO A 27 -13.41 -1.70 0.74
N LEU A 28 -13.02 -0.53 1.25
CA LEU A 28 -12.03 -0.48 2.32
C LEU A 28 -12.52 -1.19 3.57
N ASN A 29 -13.82 -1.16 3.80
CA ASN A 29 -14.40 -1.83 4.95
C ASN A 29 -14.06 -3.32 4.95
N SER A 30 -14.12 -3.96 3.79
CA SER A 30 -13.82 -5.38 3.70
C SER A 30 -12.33 -5.65 3.94
N ILE A 31 -11.47 -4.77 3.45
CA ILE A 31 -10.03 -4.89 3.71
C ILE A 31 -9.76 -4.73 5.21
N GLY A 32 -10.42 -3.75 5.83
CA GLY A 32 -10.25 -3.52 7.26
C GLY A 32 -10.66 -4.71 8.09
N GLN A 33 -11.75 -5.37 7.72
CA GLN A 33 -12.22 -6.53 8.44
C GLN A 33 -11.25 -7.71 8.31
N ARG A 34 -10.74 -7.94 7.11
CA ARG A 34 -9.81 -9.06 6.90
C ARG A 34 -8.48 -8.84 7.58
N LEU A 35 -7.99 -7.60 7.59
CA LEU A 35 -6.66 -7.29 8.12
C LEU A 35 -6.70 -6.78 9.56
N GLN A 36 -7.89 -6.63 10.14
CA GLN A 36 -8.04 -6.10 11.50
C GLN A 36 -7.47 -4.70 11.62
N ILE A 37 -7.75 -3.86 10.64
CA ILE A 37 -7.31 -2.46 10.59
C ILE A 37 -8.54 -1.57 10.59
N SER A 38 -8.52 -0.48 11.36
CA SER A 38 -9.67 0.42 11.40
C SER A 38 -9.90 1.07 10.05
N LEU A 39 -11.17 1.32 9.75
CA LEU A 39 -11.54 1.94 8.48
C LEU A 39 -10.92 3.33 8.35
N SER A 40 -10.95 4.11 9.42
CA SER A 40 -10.42 5.48 9.34
C SER A 40 -8.92 5.48 9.05
N TYR A 41 -8.19 4.52 9.60
CA TYR A 41 -6.76 4.42 9.33
C TYR A 41 -6.52 4.03 7.87
N LEU A 42 -7.30 3.06 7.37
CA LEU A 42 -7.20 2.68 5.96
C LEU A 42 -7.53 3.84 5.04
N GLU A 43 -8.51 4.66 5.40
CA GLU A 43 -8.85 5.82 4.58
C GLU A 43 -7.66 6.78 4.48
N GLN A 44 -6.93 6.97 5.57
CA GLN A 44 -5.74 7.80 5.54
C GLN A 44 -4.67 7.21 4.63
N LEU A 45 -4.43 5.92 4.74
CA LEU A 45 -3.43 5.26 3.91
C LEU A 45 -3.81 5.30 2.43
N PHE A 46 -5.06 4.99 2.12
CA PHE A 46 -5.50 4.94 0.73
C PHE A 46 -5.60 6.31 0.10
N SER A 47 -5.83 7.35 0.90
CA SER A 47 -5.76 8.72 0.39
C SER A 47 -4.36 9.01 -0.15
N LYS A 48 -3.33 8.61 0.59
CA LYS A 48 -1.95 8.82 0.16
C LYS A 48 -1.60 7.95 -1.04
N LEU A 49 -2.05 6.69 -1.03
CA LEU A 49 -1.80 5.80 -2.16
C LEU A 49 -2.46 6.34 -3.42
N ARG A 50 -3.67 6.88 -3.30
CA ARG A 50 -4.36 7.46 -4.44
C ARG A 50 -3.66 8.69 -4.98
N GLN A 51 -3.12 9.54 -4.11
CA GLN A 51 -2.39 10.72 -4.54
C GLN A 51 -1.19 10.35 -5.40
N GLN A 52 -0.60 9.20 -5.18
CA GLN A 52 0.53 8.73 -5.95
C GLN A 52 0.14 7.83 -7.13
N GLY A 53 -1.17 7.69 -7.37
CA GLY A 53 -1.63 6.92 -8.51
C GLY A 53 -1.53 5.41 -8.36
N LEU A 54 -1.32 4.93 -7.13
CA LEU A 54 -1.21 3.48 -6.90
C LEU A 54 -2.56 2.81 -6.77
N VAL A 55 -3.60 3.56 -6.42
CA VAL A 55 -4.96 3.06 -6.37
C VAL A 55 -5.90 4.09 -6.95
N GLU A 56 -7.08 3.65 -7.36
CA GLU A 56 -8.16 4.50 -7.84
C GLU A 56 -9.43 4.15 -7.09
N SER A 57 -10.29 5.15 -6.89
CA SER A 57 -11.53 4.92 -6.18
C SER A 57 -12.71 4.99 -7.14
N THR A 58 -13.71 4.17 -6.86
CA THR A 58 -14.96 4.14 -7.60
C THR A 58 -16.09 4.41 -6.62
N ARG A 59 -16.92 5.39 -6.90
CA ARG A 59 -18.02 5.77 -6.03
C ARG A 59 -19.29 5.02 -6.38
N GLY A 60 -20.23 5.01 -5.42
CA GLY A 60 -21.56 4.48 -5.63
C GLY A 60 -21.72 3.05 -5.16
N PRO A 61 -22.91 2.46 -5.40
CA PRO A 61 -23.14 1.07 -5.02
C PRO A 61 -22.15 0.16 -5.72
N GLY A 62 -21.55 -0.75 -4.96
CA GLY A 62 -20.52 -1.60 -5.50
C GLY A 62 -19.19 -0.92 -5.69
N GLY A 63 -19.04 0.30 -5.17
CA GLY A 63 -17.78 1.04 -5.26
C GLY A 63 -16.73 0.53 -4.31
N GLY A 64 -15.55 1.10 -4.41
CA GLY A 64 -14.40 0.72 -3.61
C GLY A 64 -13.14 1.16 -4.30
N TYR A 65 -12.09 0.37 -4.17
CA TYR A 65 -10.79 0.71 -4.75
C TYR A 65 -10.32 -0.38 -5.70
N THR A 66 -9.55 0.04 -6.69
CA THR A 66 -8.83 -0.85 -7.61
C THR A 66 -7.39 -0.34 -7.69
N LEU A 67 -6.51 -1.17 -8.24
CA LEU A 67 -5.14 -0.73 -8.47
C LEU A 67 -5.11 0.35 -9.54
N GLY A 68 -4.26 1.35 -9.35
CA GLY A 68 -4.11 2.43 -10.32
C GLY A 68 -3.23 2.07 -11.49
N ARG A 69 -2.47 0.98 -11.37
CA ARG A 69 -1.64 0.45 -12.43
C ARG A 69 -1.45 -1.04 -12.18
N SER A 70 -0.94 -1.75 -13.20
CA SER A 70 -0.72 -3.19 -13.06
C SER A 70 0.20 -3.50 -11.89
N VAL A 71 -0.07 -4.63 -11.22
CA VAL A 71 0.70 -5.00 -10.04
C VAL A 71 2.20 -5.12 -10.34
N GLN A 72 2.55 -5.51 -11.55
CA GLN A 72 3.96 -5.64 -11.93
C GLN A 72 4.68 -4.29 -11.98
N PHE A 73 3.94 -3.19 -11.98
CA PHE A 73 4.50 -1.85 -11.99
C PHE A 73 4.35 -1.15 -10.64
N ILE A 74 4.07 -1.89 -9.59
CA ILE A 74 3.97 -1.36 -8.23
C ILE A 74 4.98 -2.10 -7.37
N SER A 75 5.93 -1.37 -6.81
CA SER A 75 6.94 -1.98 -5.93
C SER A 75 6.62 -1.65 -4.47
N VAL A 76 7.24 -2.40 -3.57
CA VAL A 76 7.14 -2.08 -2.14
C VAL A 76 7.67 -0.68 -1.88
N ALA A 77 8.74 -0.29 -2.57
CA ALA A 77 9.30 1.06 -2.43
C ALA A 77 8.28 2.13 -2.83
N ASP A 78 7.49 1.87 -3.89
CA ASP A 78 6.44 2.81 -4.29
C ASP A 78 5.43 3.00 -3.17
N ILE A 79 5.03 1.91 -2.54
CA ILE A 79 4.04 1.95 -1.47
C ILE A 79 4.58 2.70 -0.26
N ILE A 80 5.81 2.40 0.14
CA ILE A 80 6.45 3.08 1.27
C ILE A 80 6.55 4.57 0.98
N ARG A 81 7.00 4.93 -0.21
CA ARG A 81 7.15 6.32 -0.59
C ARG A 81 5.81 7.05 -0.55
N ALA A 82 4.74 6.37 -0.96
CA ALA A 82 3.42 6.98 -0.98
C ALA A 82 2.93 7.32 0.42
N VAL A 83 3.09 6.41 1.38
CA VAL A 83 2.52 6.60 2.71
C VAL A 83 3.47 7.31 3.69
N GLU A 84 4.78 7.21 3.47
CA GLU A 84 5.74 7.86 4.36
C GLU A 84 6.49 9.02 3.70
N GLY A 85 6.38 9.14 2.38
CA GLY A 85 7.08 10.15 1.63
C GLY A 85 8.55 9.77 1.39
N PRO A 86 9.27 10.59 0.63
CA PRO A 86 10.68 10.31 0.34
C PRO A 86 11.54 10.17 1.59
N ARG A 87 11.15 10.85 2.66
CA ARG A 87 11.88 10.83 3.91
C ARG A 87 11.93 9.46 4.56
N GLY A 88 10.86 8.70 4.42
CA GLY A 88 10.81 7.36 4.99
C GLY A 88 11.86 6.45 4.41
N LEU A 89 12.01 6.48 3.08
CA LEU A 89 13.02 5.67 2.42
C LEU A 89 14.42 6.14 2.74
N GLN A 90 14.61 7.45 2.79
CA GLN A 90 15.93 8.00 3.12
C GLN A 90 16.35 7.62 4.53
N ALA A 91 15.41 7.65 5.47
CA ALA A 91 15.72 7.27 6.83
C ALA A 91 16.14 5.81 6.90
N ASP A 92 15.48 4.95 6.15
CA ASP A 92 15.86 3.54 6.11
C ASP A 92 17.24 3.36 5.52
N GLU A 93 17.53 4.07 4.44
CA GLU A 93 18.83 3.99 3.81
C GLU A 93 19.93 4.45 4.76
N ASN A 94 19.65 5.51 5.49
CA ASN A 94 20.64 6.07 6.41
C ASN A 94 20.90 5.13 7.59
N SER A 95 19.90 4.40 8.02
CA SER A 95 20.05 3.54 9.19
C SER A 95 20.64 2.18 8.85
N ASP A 96 20.33 1.63 7.68
CA ASP A 96 20.71 0.27 7.33
C ASP A 96 21.41 0.15 6.00
N ALA A 97 21.76 1.25 5.40
CA ALA A 97 22.25 1.29 4.03
C ALA A 97 21.14 0.92 3.04
N GLY A 98 21.27 1.41 1.83
CA GLY A 98 20.27 1.16 0.80
C GLY A 98 20.06 -0.29 0.48
N GLU A 99 21.01 -1.11 0.83
CA GLU A 99 20.96 -2.55 0.62
C GLU A 99 19.77 -3.20 1.31
N ALA A 100 19.41 -2.74 2.50
CA ALA A 100 18.29 -3.30 3.21
C ALA A 100 16.98 -3.09 2.46
N GLY A 101 16.85 -1.95 1.79
CA GLY A 101 15.68 -1.70 0.98
C GLY A 101 15.55 -2.65 -0.18
N TRP A 102 16.66 -3.01 -0.79
CA TRP A 102 16.67 -3.97 -1.88
C TRP A 102 16.25 -5.35 -1.41
N GLN A 103 16.77 -5.77 -0.28
CA GLN A 103 16.41 -7.07 0.27
C GLN A 103 14.93 -7.16 0.57
N LEU A 104 14.40 -6.12 1.17
CA LEU A 104 12.98 -6.09 1.49
C LEU A 104 12.14 -6.25 0.24
N THR A 105 12.48 -5.52 -0.81
CA THR A 105 11.74 -5.58 -2.05
C THR A 105 11.77 -6.99 -2.64
N ARG A 106 12.91 -7.64 -2.61
CA ARG A 106 13.04 -8.99 -3.15
C ARG A 106 12.30 -10.02 -2.32
N GLU A 107 12.31 -9.87 -1.02
CA GLU A 107 11.67 -10.85 -0.14
C GLU A 107 10.17 -10.75 -0.19
N LEU A 108 9.61 -9.57 -0.41
CA LEU A 108 8.18 -9.39 -0.45
C LEU A 108 7.58 -9.67 -1.82
N TRP A 109 8.38 -9.65 -2.85
CA TRP A 109 7.94 -9.94 -4.21
C TRP A 109 8.64 -11.16 -4.77
#